data_182c9ceeb7a5e928d2f3f889caece33a
#
_entry.id   182c9ceeb7a5e928d2f3f889caece33a
#
_cell.length_a   1.000
_cell.length_b   1.000
_cell.length_c   1.000
_cell.angle_alpha   90.00
_cell.angle_beta   90.00
_cell.angle_gamma   90.00
#
_symmetry.space_group_name_H-M   'P 1'
#
loop_
_entity.id
_entity.type
_entity.pdbx_description
1 polymer ?
#
loop_
_entity_poly.entity_id
_entity_poly.type
_entity_poly.pdbx_seq_one_letter_code
_entity_poly.pdbx_strand_id
1 'polypeptide(L)'
;QSSRPTHKAKSILDFVFYLQTLMRKLTNPWESLSGYNCFGCAPHNGAGVKMEFYEDGDEIVSVWQPKSQFQGWLNTLHGGIQSVLLDEICAWVVLCKLQTTGVTSKMETRFRKAVPTTDTYVVLRASIEEQKRNIITIKGTLYNEQGELCTEAVCTYFTFSKEKAEEMNFKACVTKGEDKTLDEIIQTLNRS
;
A
#
# COMPACT_ATOMS: atom_id res chain seq x y z
N GLN A 1 21.35 16.94 9.51
CA GLN A 1 20.39 15.91 9.98
C GLN A 1 19.08 16.62 10.25
N SER A 2 18.20 16.68 9.24
CA SER A 2 16.86 17.24 9.35
C SER A 2 15.90 16.08 9.61
N SER A 3 15.45 15.94 10.85
CA SER A 3 14.37 15.03 11.23
C SER A 3 13.05 15.52 10.61
N ARG A 4 12.53 14.81 9.61
CA ARG A 4 11.18 15.06 9.09
C ARG A 4 10.14 14.65 10.14
N PRO A 5 9.06 15.42 10.33
CA PRO A 5 8.05 15.13 11.32
C PRO A 5 7.21 13.90 10.92
N THR A 6 6.95 13.01 11.87
CA THR A 6 6.03 11.86 11.78
C THR A 6 4.60 12.36 11.55
N HIS A 7 3.98 11.95 10.44
CA HIS A 7 2.80 12.56 9.87
C HIS A 7 1.48 12.19 10.55
N LYS A 8 0.90 13.21 11.21
CA LYS A 8 -0.55 13.43 11.19
C LYS A 8 -0.77 14.67 10.35
N ALA A 9 -1.45 14.55 9.21
CA ALA A 9 -1.91 15.72 8.46
C ALA A 9 -2.74 16.59 9.41
N LYS A 10 -2.19 17.73 9.84
CA LYS A 10 -2.78 18.59 10.87
C LYS A 10 -3.54 19.77 10.27
N SER A 11 -3.45 19.98 8.94
CA SER A 11 -4.09 21.10 8.26
C SER A 11 -4.27 20.83 6.76
N ILE A 12 -5.08 21.66 6.11
CA ILE A 12 -5.25 21.70 4.64
C ILE A 12 -3.88 21.96 3.95
N LEU A 13 -2.98 22.74 4.56
CA LEU A 13 -1.64 23.00 4.06
C LEU A 13 -0.76 21.73 4.04
N ASP A 14 -0.85 20.88 5.04
CA ASP A 14 -0.15 19.59 5.07
C ASP A 14 -0.66 18.68 3.96
N PHE A 15 -1.96 18.68 3.69
CA PHE A 15 -2.57 17.91 2.61
C PHE A 15 -2.13 18.41 1.22
N VAL A 16 -2.10 19.74 1.01
CA VAL A 16 -1.60 20.35 -0.24
C VAL A 16 -0.12 20.07 -0.46
N PHE A 17 0.70 20.15 0.58
CA PHE A 17 2.12 19.78 0.49
C PHE A 17 2.30 18.30 0.13
N TYR A 18 1.41 17.46 0.61
CA TYR A 18 1.36 16.03 0.34
C TYR A 18 1.07 15.70 -1.14
N LEU A 19 0.20 16.48 -1.78
CA LEU A 19 -0.15 16.32 -3.20
C LEU A 19 1.03 16.57 -4.15
N GLN A 20 2.04 17.34 -3.70
CA GLN A 20 3.21 17.72 -4.50
C GLN A 20 4.46 16.87 -4.24
N THR A 21 4.40 15.89 -3.32
CA THR A 21 5.54 15.01 -3.05
C THR A 21 5.76 14.09 -4.24
N LEU A 22 7.00 14.08 -4.76
CA LEU A 22 7.41 13.17 -5.82
C LEU A 22 7.62 11.76 -5.28
N MET A 23 6.97 10.79 -5.89
CA MET A 23 7.03 9.37 -5.52
C MET A 23 7.49 8.54 -6.71
N ARG A 24 8.29 7.53 -6.45
CA ARG A 24 8.84 6.63 -7.48
C ARG A 24 7.95 5.42 -7.67
N LYS A 25 7.50 5.16 -8.90
CA LYS A 25 6.74 3.96 -9.21
C LYS A 25 7.59 2.71 -9.01
N LEU A 26 7.05 1.74 -8.28
CA LEU A 26 7.63 0.42 -8.10
C LEU A 26 7.11 -0.55 -9.16
N THR A 27 7.99 -1.40 -9.67
CA THR A 27 7.58 -2.49 -10.56
C THR A 27 7.21 -3.72 -9.74
N ASN A 28 6.20 -4.45 -10.22
CA ASN A 28 5.89 -5.78 -9.72
C ASN A 28 6.81 -6.80 -10.45
N PRO A 29 7.84 -7.33 -9.79
CA PRO A 29 8.83 -8.18 -10.46
C PRO A 29 8.29 -9.59 -10.75
N TRP A 30 7.12 -9.94 -10.21
CA TRP A 30 6.48 -11.25 -10.42
C TRP A 30 5.43 -11.25 -11.51
N GLU A 31 5.11 -10.11 -12.11
CA GLU A 31 4.06 -9.98 -13.13
C GLU A 31 4.20 -10.97 -14.29
N SER A 32 5.43 -11.26 -14.71
CA SER A 32 5.74 -12.20 -15.78
C SER A 32 5.97 -13.64 -15.31
N LEU A 33 5.90 -13.92 -14.00
CA LEU A 33 6.13 -15.26 -13.47
C LEU A 33 4.94 -16.16 -13.78
N SER A 34 5.20 -17.32 -14.40
CA SER A 34 4.15 -18.29 -14.69
C SER A 34 3.43 -18.76 -13.43
N GLY A 35 2.10 -18.67 -13.43
CA GLY A 35 1.25 -19.03 -12.29
C GLY A 35 1.12 -17.92 -11.23
N TYR A 36 1.81 -16.79 -11.38
CA TYR A 36 1.59 -15.66 -10.48
C TYR A 36 0.18 -15.09 -10.65
N ASN A 37 -0.58 -15.03 -9.58
CA ASN A 37 -1.97 -14.56 -9.59
C ASN A 37 -2.37 -13.94 -8.24
N CYS A 38 -1.50 -13.09 -7.65
CA CYS A 38 -1.77 -12.42 -6.40
C CYS A 38 -3.10 -11.67 -6.44
N PHE A 39 -3.94 -11.85 -5.43
CA PHE A 39 -5.22 -11.14 -5.32
C PHE A 39 -5.01 -9.63 -5.12
N GLY A 40 -3.96 -9.23 -4.39
CA GLY A 40 -3.64 -7.84 -4.10
C GLY A 40 -3.07 -7.09 -5.30
N CYS A 41 -2.05 -7.64 -5.98
CA CYS A 41 -1.22 -6.85 -6.89
C CYS A 41 -0.97 -7.48 -8.29
N ALA A 42 -1.54 -8.66 -8.63
CA ALA A 42 -1.41 -9.18 -9.98
C ALA A 42 -2.32 -8.41 -10.96
N PRO A 43 -1.78 -7.70 -11.97
CA PRO A 43 -2.58 -6.84 -12.85
C PRO A 43 -3.54 -7.64 -13.75
N HIS A 44 -3.21 -8.90 -14.04
CA HIS A 44 -4.02 -9.81 -14.86
C HIS A 44 -5.06 -10.62 -14.08
N ASN A 45 -5.05 -10.57 -12.74
CA ASN A 45 -6.06 -11.25 -11.94
C ASN A 45 -7.41 -10.54 -12.07
N GLY A 46 -8.37 -11.15 -12.75
CA GLY A 46 -9.71 -10.60 -12.96
C GLY A 46 -10.53 -10.39 -11.69
N ALA A 47 -10.26 -11.18 -10.63
CA ALA A 47 -10.92 -11.06 -9.34
C ALA A 47 -10.17 -10.14 -8.36
N GLY A 48 -8.89 -9.83 -8.64
CA GLY A 48 -8.01 -9.11 -7.74
C GLY A 48 -8.26 -7.60 -7.66
N VAL A 49 -7.69 -6.98 -6.64
CA VAL A 49 -7.80 -5.53 -6.42
C VAL A 49 -6.76 -4.72 -7.21
N LYS A 50 -5.73 -5.37 -7.77
CA LYS A 50 -4.76 -4.80 -8.74
C LYS A 50 -4.06 -3.53 -8.24
N MET A 51 -3.53 -3.57 -7.03
CA MET A 51 -2.81 -2.44 -6.46
C MET A 51 -1.51 -2.16 -7.21
N GLU A 52 -1.19 -0.88 -7.35
CA GLU A 52 0.10 -0.37 -7.78
C GLU A 52 0.77 0.36 -6.61
N PHE A 53 2.10 0.35 -6.58
CA PHE A 53 2.86 0.87 -5.46
C PHE A 53 3.91 1.90 -5.89
N TYR A 54 4.17 2.82 -4.97
CA TYR A 54 5.11 3.91 -5.12
C TYR A 54 5.96 4.02 -3.86
N GLU A 55 7.19 4.47 -4.00
CA GLU A 55 8.09 4.75 -2.89
C GLU A 55 8.12 6.26 -2.61
N ASP A 56 7.89 6.62 -1.34
CA ASP A 56 7.98 7.98 -0.81
C ASP A 56 8.86 7.97 0.45
N GLY A 57 10.17 8.17 0.27
CA GLY A 57 11.13 8.07 1.36
C GLY A 57 11.10 6.71 2.06
N ASP A 58 10.73 6.68 3.34
CA ASP A 58 10.65 5.45 4.13
C ASP A 58 9.30 4.72 4.00
N GLU A 59 8.34 5.32 3.32
CA GLU A 59 7.00 4.76 3.14
C GLU A 59 6.81 4.10 1.78
N ILE A 60 5.90 3.13 1.73
CA ILE A 60 5.27 2.64 0.50
C ILE A 60 3.88 3.26 0.43
N VAL A 61 3.52 3.73 -0.75
CA VAL A 61 2.24 4.39 -1.05
C VAL A 61 1.51 3.63 -2.14
N SER A 62 0.19 3.55 -2.02
CA SER A 62 -0.68 3.07 -3.09
C SER A 62 -1.87 4.00 -3.24
N VAL A 63 -2.22 4.31 -4.47
CA VAL A 63 -3.45 5.03 -4.80
C VAL A 63 -4.36 4.06 -5.51
N TRP A 64 -5.54 3.83 -4.96
CA TRP A 64 -6.44 2.79 -5.44
C TRP A 64 -7.86 3.33 -5.60
N GLN A 65 -8.56 2.89 -6.64
CA GLN A 65 -9.92 3.31 -6.92
C GLN A 65 -10.93 2.35 -6.29
N PRO A 66 -11.77 2.79 -5.33
CA PRO A 66 -12.90 2.01 -4.86
C PRO A 66 -13.87 1.72 -6.01
N LYS A 67 -14.46 0.51 -6.01
CA LYS A 67 -15.43 0.09 -7.01
C LYS A 67 -16.62 -0.56 -6.34
N SER A 68 -17.81 -0.41 -6.94
CA SER A 68 -19.06 -0.92 -6.38
C SER A 68 -19.07 -2.45 -6.19
N GLN A 69 -18.30 -3.20 -7.00
CA GLN A 69 -18.16 -4.66 -6.85
C GLN A 69 -17.48 -5.07 -5.54
N PHE A 70 -16.80 -4.17 -4.87
CA PHE A 70 -16.13 -4.41 -3.58
C PHE A 70 -16.92 -3.85 -2.39
N GLN A 71 -18.19 -3.52 -2.56
CA GLN A 71 -19.02 -3.04 -1.46
C GLN A 71 -19.37 -4.14 -0.46
N GLY A 72 -19.43 -3.78 0.83
CA GLY A 72 -19.99 -4.61 1.90
C GLY A 72 -21.41 -4.19 2.27
N TRP A 73 -21.68 -2.92 2.20
CA TRP A 73 -22.99 -2.28 2.34
C TRP A 73 -23.16 -1.28 1.20
N LEU A 74 -24.39 -0.84 0.95
CA LEU A 74 -24.69 0.09 -0.14
C LEU A 74 -23.73 1.30 -0.11
N ASN A 75 -23.01 1.51 -1.20
CA ASN A 75 -22.02 2.57 -1.39
C ASN A 75 -20.88 2.60 -0.34
N THR A 76 -20.63 1.49 0.35
CA THR A 76 -19.57 1.40 1.38
C THR A 76 -18.61 0.28 1.06
N LEU A 77 -17.33 0.58 1.00
CA LEU A 77 -16.26 -0.39 0.75
C LEU A 77 -16.20 -1.44 1.86
N HIS A 78 -16.20 -2.71 1.48
CA HIS A 78 -16.18 -3.83 2.42
C HIS A 78 -14.94 -3.80 3.32
N GLY A 79 -15.11 -3.99 4.64
CA GLY A 79 -14.01 -3.99 5.61
C GLY A 79 -12.94 -5.05 5.30
N GLY A 80 -13.35 -6.22 4.81
CA GLY A 80 -12.41 -7.25 4.35
C GLY A 80 -11.54 -6.79 3.17
N ILE A 81 -12.09 -6.01 2.24
CA ILE A 81 -11.30 -5.43 1.13
C ILE A 81 -10.33 -4.38 1.67
N GLN A 82 -10.76 -3.52 2.60
CA GLN A 82 -9.86 -2.57 3.26
C GLN A 82 -8.70 -3.30 3.98
N SER A 83 -8.99 -4.44 4.62
CA SER A 83 -7.95 -5.27 5.25
C SER A 83 -7.00 -5.89 4.21
N VAL A 84 -7.51 -6.37 3.07
CA VAL A 84 -6.67 -6.87 1.96
C VAL A 84 -5.74 -5.77 1.45
N LEU A 85 -6.25 -4.56 1.22
CA LEU A 85 -5.44 -3.43 0.75
C LEU A 85 -4.33 -3.08 1.75
N LEU A 86 -4.64 -3.10 3.05
CA LEU A 86 -3.68 -2.79 4.12
C LEU A 86 -2.66 -3.92 4.32
N ASP A 87 -3.05 -5.18 4.23
CA ASP A 87 -2.13 -6.31 4.29
C ASP A 87 -1.15 -6.28 3.11
N GLU A 88 -1.67 -6.07 1.91
CA GLU A 88 -0.85 -6.04 0.69
C GLU A 88 0.19 -4.92 0.72
N ILE A 89 -0.20 -3.68 1.09
CA ILE A 89 0.78 -2.58 1.14
C ILE A 89 1.83 -2.82 2.23
N CYS A 90 1.47 -3.43 3.37
CA CYS A 90 2.43 -3.81 4.41
C CYS A 90 3.39 -4.90 3.92
N ALA A 91 2.92 -5.88 3.13
CA ALA A 91 3.79 -6.87 2.49
C ALA A 91 4.80 -6.22 1.56
N TRP A 92 4.39 -5.21 0.78
CA TRP A 92 5.28 -4.46 -0.10
C TRP A 92 6.35 -3.65 0.67
N VAL A 93 6.08 -3.21 1.90
CA VAL A 93 7.13 -2.64 2.77
C VAL A 93 8.21 -3.68 3.06
N VAL A 94 7.86 -4.92 3.40
CA VAL A 94 8.83 -6.01 3.62
C VAL A 94 9.66 -6.24 2.35
N LEU A 95 8.99 -6.40 1.21
CA LEU A 95 9.64 -6.67 -0.07
C LEU A 95 10.63 -5.56 -0.47
N CYS A 96 10.22 -4.30 -0.36
CA CYS A 96 11.01 -3.17 -0.87
C CYS A 96 12.01 -2.61 0.14
N LYS A 97 11.65 -2.53 1.43
CA LYS A 97 12.54 -1.91 2.44
C LYS A 97 13.51 -2.90 3.06
N LEU A 98 13.13 -4.17 3.19
CA LEU A 98 13.98 -5.20 3.77
C LEU A 98 14.67 -6.09 2.73
N GLN A 99 14.27 -5.98 1.47
CA GLN A 99 14.81 -6.78 0.35
C GLN A 99 14.79 -8.28 0.65
N THR A 100 13.64 -8.75 1.17
CA THR A 100 13.34 -10.15 1.46
C THR A 100 11.83 -10.37 1.37
N THR A 101 11.37 -11.57 1.67
CA THR A 101 9.94 -11.89 1.80
C THR A 101 9.61 -12.33 3.23
N GLY A 102 8.33 -12.40 3.54
CA GLY A 102 7.83 -12.81 4.83
C GLY A 102 6.38 -13.25 4.75
N VAL A 103 5.86 -13.67 5.89
CA VAL A 103 4.45 -14.02 6.05
C VAL A 103 3.82 -13.16 7.15
N THR A 104 2.61 -12.71 6.91
CA THR A 104 1.81 -12.01 7.92
C THR A 104 1.46 -13.00 9.02
N SER A 105 1.95 -12.77 10.24
CA SER A 105 1.65 -13.61 11.40
C SER A 105 0.50 -13.06 12.23
N LYS A 106 0.29 -11.74 12.18
CA LYS A 106 -0.81 -11.06 12.88
C LYS A 106 -1.16 -9.78 12.16
N MET A 107 -2.45 -9.46 12.12
CA MET A 107 -2.97 -8.18 11.66
C MET A 107 -4.05 -7.70 12.60
N GLU A 108 -3.92 -6.47 13.08
CA GLU A 108 -4.95 -5.77 13.85
C GLU A 108 -5.43 -4.56 13.05
N THR A 109 -6.71 -4.57 12.68
CA THR A 109 -7.32 -3.52 11.86
C THR A 109 -8.32 -2.72 12.69
N ARG A 110 -8.26 -1.40 12.59
CA ARG A 110 -9.23 -0.49 13.21
C ARG A 110 -9.92 0.33 12.14
N PHE A 111 -11.22 0.14 11.99
CA PHE A 111 -12.09 0.92 11.12
C PHE A 111 -12.59 2.15 11.88
N ARG A 112 -12.32 3.34 11.35
CA ARG A 112 -12.65 4.63 11.99
C ARG A 112 -13.78 5.34 11.30
N LYS A 113 -13.79 5.31 9.97
CA LYS A 113 -14.80 5.95 9.11
C LYS A 113 -15.14 5.02 7.94
N ALA A 114 -16.37 5.11 7.46
CA ALA A 114 -16.75 4.45 6.22
C ALA A 114 -15.95 5.02 5.03
N VAL A 115 -15.61 4.15 4.10
CA VAL A 115 -15.01 4.52 2.81
C VAL A 115 -16.09 4.40 1.76
N PRO A 116 -16.55 5.48 1.11
CA PRO A 116 -17.51 5.39 0.03
C PRO A 116 -16.93 4.66 -1.18
N THR A 117 -17.73 3.77 -1.80
CA THR A 117 -17.33 3.17 -3.10
C THR A 117 -17.50 4.14 -4.27
N THR A 118 -18.04 5.32 -4.00
CA THR A 118 -18.20 6.44 -4.94
C THR A 118 -17.02 7.40 -4.94
N ASP A 119 -16.09 7.28 -3.97
CA ASP A 119 -14.86 8.05 -3.98
C ASP A 119 -14.05 7.71 -5.24
N THR A 120 -13.40 8.70 -5.81
CA THR A 120 -12.61 8.52 -7.04
C THR A 120 -11.30 7.82 -6.76
N TYR A 121 -10.77 7.96 -5.54
CA TYR A 121 -9.58 7.27 -5.06
C TYR A 121 -9.54 7.17 -3.53
N VAL A 122 -8.70 6.26 -3.05
CA VAL A 122 -8.20 6.21 -1.68
C VAL A 122 -6.68 6.18 -1.71
N VAL A 123 -6.05 6.71 -0.68
CA VAL A 123 -4.60 6.68 -0.52
C VAL A 123 -4.24 5.75 0.63
N LEU A 124 -3.36 4.79 0.36
CA LEU A 124 -2.79 3.93 1.39
C LEU A 124 -1.31 4.29 1.60
N ARG A 125 -0.87 4.22 2.84
CA ARG A 125 0.54 4.42 3.21
C ARG A 125 0.94 3.39 4.25
N ALA A 126 2.16 2.89 4.15
CA ALA A 126 2.71 1.96 5.11
C ALA A 126 4.20 2.16 5.33
N SER A 127 4.65 1.98 6.57
CA SER A 127 6.05 2.06 6.96
C SER A 127 6.37 1.13 8.13
N ILE A 128 7.65 0.82 8.32
CA ILE A 128 8.12 0.04 9.45
C ILE A 128 7.96 0.88 10.72
N GLU A 129 7.28 0.31 11.73
CA GLU A 129 7.14 0.88 13.06
C GLU A 129 8.20 0.33 14.01
N GLU A 130 8.44 -0.98 13.94
CA GLU A 130 9.45 -1.64 14.77
C GLU A 130 10.07 -2.85 14.04
N GLN A 131 11.36 -3.08 14.26
CA GLN A 131 12.06 -4.26 13.76
C GLN A 131 12.84 -4.92 14.89
N LYS A 132 12.51 -6.17 15.17
CA LYS A 132 13.23 -7.02 16.15
C LYS A 132 13.66 -8.32 15.48
N ARG A 133 14.91 -8.39 15.05
CA ARG A 133 15.43 -9.53 14.28
C ARG A 133 14.59 -9.77 13.02
N ASN A 134 13.90 -10.91 12.94
CA ASN A 134 13.04 -11.34 11.87
C ASN A 134 11.53 -11.09 12.13
N ILE A 135 11.19 -10.39 13.21
CA ILE A 135 9.83 -9.93 13.49
C ILE A 135 9.76 -8.45 13.19
N ILE A 136 8.89 -8.08 12.28
CA ILE A 136 8.73 -6.71 11.80
C ILE A 136 7.29 -6.27 12.05
N THR A 137 7.13 -5.13 12.71
CA THR A 137 5.83 -4.48 12.87
C THR A 137 5.72 -3.34 11.88
N ILE A 138 4.67 -3.36 11.07
CA ILE A 138 4.41 -2.39 10.03
C ILE A 138 3.06 -1.75 10.30
N LYS A 139 3.01 -0.42 10.22
CA LYS A 139 1.78 0.34 10.30
C LYS A 139 1.31 0.71 8.91
N GLY A 140 0.05 0.37 8.60
CA GLY A 140 -0.64 0.78 7.39
C GLY A 140 -1.81 1.71 7.71
N THR A 141 -2.09 2.65 6.83
CA THR A 141 -3.20 3.61 6.93
C THR A 141 -3.91 3.76 5.60
N LEU A 142 -5.22 3.96 5.63
CA LEU A 142 -6.06 4.21 4.48
C LEU A 142 -6.82 5.52 4.69
N TYR A 143 -6.70 6.42 3.74
CA TYR A 143 -7.35 7.73 3.69
C TYR A 143 -8.33 7.80 2.53
N ASN A 144 -9.48 8.45 2.73
CA ASN A 144 -10.43 8.75 1.66
C ASN A 144 -9.95 9.94 0.80
N GLU A 145 -10.68 10.28 -0.24
CA GLU A 145 -10.34 11.40 -1.14
C GLU A 145 -10.36 12.78 -0.46
N GLN A 146 -11.00 12.91 0.70
CA GLN A 146 -10.97 14.12 1.54
C GLN A 146 -9.74 14.16 2.48
N GLY A 147 -8.85 13.16 2.43
CA GLY A 147 -7.68 13.07 3.30
C GLY A 147 -8.00 12.65 4.73
N GLU A 148 -9.19 12.11 4.99
CA GLU A 148 -9.57 11.63 6.30
C GLU A 148 -9.10 10.19 6.53
N LEU A 149 -8.53 9.92 7.71
CA LEU A 149 -8.13 8.56 8.11
C LEU A 149 -9.36 7.69 8.33
N CYS A 150 -9.57 6.74 7.44
CA CYS A 150 -10.71 5.82 7.47
C CYS A 150 -10.37 4.49 8.16
N THR A 151 -9.19 3.95 7.89
CA THR A 151 -8.78 2.65 8.45
C THR A 151 -7.29 2.66 8.71
N GLU A 152 -6.88 2.02 9.78
CA GLU A 152 -5.48 1.76 10.08
C GLU A 152 -5.29 0.29 10.44
N ALA A 153 -4.11 -0.25 10.17
CA ALA A 153 -3.73 -1.59 10.56
C ALA A 153 -2.30 -1.61 11.12
N VAL A 154 -2.08 -2.53 12.05
CA VAL A 154 -0.75 -2.92 12.52
C VAL A 154 -0.55 -4.37 12.14
N CYS A 155 0.41 -4.62 11.25
CA CYS A 155 0.75 -5.94 10.74
C CYS A 155 2.08 -6.40 11.32
N THR A 156 2.12 -7.61 11.84
CA THR A 156 3.35 -8.26 12.29
C THR A 156 3.76 -9.31 11.28
N TYR A 157 4.96 -9.17 10.73
CA TYR A 157 5.54 -10.11 9.76
C TYR A 157 6.64 -10.94 10.41
N PHE A 158 6.68 -12.21 10.02
CA PHE A 158 7.87 -13.06 10.16
C PHE A 158 8.61 -13.03 8.82
N THR A 159 9.82 -12.47 8.80
CA THR A 159 10.65 -12.36 7.59
C THR A 159 11.61 -13.52 7.47
N PHE A 160 11.90 -13.93 6.24
CA PHE A 160 12.84 -15.01 5.94
C PHE A 160 14.25 -14.49 5.70
N SER A 161 15.24 -15.37 5.77
CA SER A 161 16.60 -15.05 5.32
C SER A 161 16.61 -14.79 3.80
N LYS A 162 17.66 -14.14 3.28
CA LYS A 162 17.78 -13.88 1.86
C LYS A 162 17.82 -15.16 1.04
N GLU A 163 18.54 -16.18 1.53
CA GLU A 163 18.64 -17.49 0.89
C GLU A 163 17.25 -18.14 0.77
N LYS A 164 16.44 -18.07 1.86
CA LYS A 164 15.09 -18.62 1.84
C LYS A 164 14.16 -17.82 0.94
N ALA A 165 14.32 -16.52 0.88
CA ALA A 165 13.54 -15.67 -0.02
C ALA A 165 13.84 -15.99 -1.49
N GLU A 166 15.09 -16.24 -1.84
CA GLU A 166 15.52 -16.66 -3.20
C GLU A 166 14.87 -18.00 -3.60
N GLU A 167 14.84 -18.98 -2.69
CA GLU A 167 14.12 -20.26 -2.90
C GLU A 167 12.62 -20.04 -3.17
N MET A 168 12.03 -18.99 -2.59
CA MET A 168 10.63 -18.59 -2.77
C MET A 168 10.40 -17.69 -3.99
N ASN A 169 11.37 -17.60 -4.91
CA ASN A 169 11.34 -16.73 -6.08
C ASN A 169 11.25 -15.23 -5.74
N PHE A 170 11.82 -14.81 -4.61
CA PHE A 170 11.93 -13.39 -4.31
C PHE A 170 12.73 -12.68 -5.40
N LYS A 171 12.24 -11.54 -5.83
CA LYS A 171 12.92 -10.62 -6.73
C LYS A 171 12.87 -9.24 -6.13
N ALA A 172 13.98 -8.52 -6.20
CA ALA A 172 14.04 -7.16 -5.69
C ALA A 172 13.04 -6.24 -6.41
N CYS A 173 12.33 -5.43 -5.63
CA CYS A 173 11.55 -4.33 -6.19
C CYS A 173 12.50 -3.32 -6.81
N VAL A 174 12.16 -2.85 -7.99
CA VAL A 174 12.93 -1.81 -8.69
C VAL A 174 12.04 -0.61 -8.96
N THR A 175 12.60 0.57 -8.90
CA THR A 175 11.93 1.79 -9.32
C THR A 175 11.91 1.86 -10.85
N LYS A 176 10.81 2.31 -11.44
CA LYS A 176 10.65 2.41 -12.89
C LYS A 176 9.95 3.71 -13.28
N GLY A 177 10.53 4.38 -14.26
CA GLY A 177 9.96 5.59 -14.82
C GLY A 177 10.34 6.86 -14.05
N GLU A 178 9.69 7.94 -14.42
CA GLU A 178 9.84 9.24 -13.77
C GLU A 178 9.10 9.28 -12.44
N ASP A 179 9.61 10.10 -11.54
CA ASP A 179 8.90 10.38 -10.28
C ASP A 179 7.59 11.10 -10.60
N LYS A 180 6.52 10.74 -9.89
CA LYS A 180 5.17 11.30 -10.06
C LYS A 180 4.67 11.91 -8.76
N THR A 181 3.94 13.00 -8.89
CA THR A 181 3.16 13.55 -7.77
C THR A 181 1.89 12.71 -7.53
N LEU A 182 1.31 12.84 -6.35
CA LEU A 182 0.04 12.20 -6.03
C LEU A 182 -1.06 12.63 -7.03
N ASP A 183 -1.11 13.92 -7.40
CA ASP A 183 -2.06 14.45 -8.38
C ASP A 183 -1.93 13.79 -9.75
N GLU A 184 -0.71 13.59 -10.25
CA GLU A 184 -0.47 12.90 -11.52
C GLU A 184 -0.91 11.45 -11.48
N ILE A 185 -0.73 10.76 -10.35
CA ILE A 185 -1.17 9.38 -10.16
C ILE A 185 -2.71 9.33 -10.17
N ILE A 186 -3.38 10.21 -9.43
CA ILE A 186 -4.86 10.30 -9.39
C ILE A 186 -5.42 10.58 -10.79
N GLN A 187 -4.81 11.49 -11.56
CA GLN A 187 -5.23 11.77 -12.93
C GLN A 187 -5.11 10.56 -13.86
N THR A 188 -4.14 9.67 -13.59
CA THR A 188 -3.98 8.42 -14.36
C THR A 188 -5.12 7.44 -14.08
N LEU A 189 -5.59 7.34 -12.82
CA LEU A 189 -6.72 6.48 -12.45
C LEU A 189 -8.04 6.90 -13.15
N ASN A 190 -8.24 8.20 -13.31
CA ASN A 190 -9.46 8.74 -13.93
C ASN A 190 -9.53 8.54 -15.46
N ARG A 191 -8.43 8.08 -16.10
CA ARG A 191 -8.35 7.83 -17.55
C ARG A 191 -8.44 6.35 -17.91
N SER A 192 -8.38 5.45 -16.95
CA SER A 192 -8.44 3.98 -17.10
C SER A 192 -9.82 3.42 -16.77
#